data_7829ca53a1c8c34773d4b16e3296aa30
#
_entry.id   7829ca53a1c8c34773d4b16e3296aa30
#
_cell.length_a   1.000
_cell.length_b   1.000
_cell.length_c   1.000
_cell.angle_alpha   90.00
_cell.angle_beta   90.00
_cell.angle_gamma   90.00
#
_symmetry.space_group_name_H-M   'P 1'
#
loop_
_entity.id
_entity.type
_entity.pdbx_description
1 polymer ?
#
loop_
_entity_poly.entity_id
_entity_poly.type
_entity_poly.pdbx_seq_one_letter_code
_entity_poly.pdbx_strand_id
1 'polypeptide(L)'
;TNESGATVRKVSDTEYEGSKLLGGFCYYNRQGVFPIYFVIRVDKKPLQSGYWKKQRPMTGVEAEWDPDNGKYKIYTRYTKEMSGDDIGVFFSYDTKPGEQIQVQMGVSFVSIETARQNLDSEQQGFQFDKVCLDARNQWNDILSRIEVEGGSDEQKTIFYTALYHMFIHPNILQDVNGQYPAMESDKILTTRHDRYTVFSLWDTFRNVHPFFTLAYPQKQLDMVQTLIDMYKEWGWLPRWELYGNETLTMSGDPAIIMLADTWLRGLKKFDAETAVSYTHLRAHETELHL
;
A
#
# COMPACT_ATOMS: atom_id res chain seq x y z
N THR A 1 -7.40 -11.42 -6.06
CA THR A 1 -7.12 -11.93 -7.42
C THR A 1 -5.91 -11.24 -7.98
N ASN A 2 -5.04 -12.00 -8.61
CA ASN A 2 -3.84 -11.47 -9.24
C ASN A 2 -4.12 -11.26 -10.73
N GLU A 3 -3.94 -10.02 -11.18
CA GLU A 3 -3.94 -9.75 -12.61
C GLU A 3 -2.68 -10.34 -13.27
N SER A 4 -2.75 -10.57 -14.56
CA SER A 4 -1.62 -11.06 -15.35
C SER A 4 -0.55 -9.98 -15.53
N GLY A 5 0.68 -10.37 -15.83
CA GLY A 5 1.72 -9.44 -16.20
C GLY A 5 2.75 -9.14 -15.11
N ALA A 6 3.27 -10.17 -14.45
CA ALA A 6 4.46 -10.04 -13.63
C ALA A 6 5.74 -10.11 -14.47
N THR A 7 6.74 -9.34 -14.07
CA THR A 7 8.10 -9.42 -14.60
C THR A 7 9.11 -9.50 -13.48
N VAL A 8 10.17 -10.27 -13.68
CA VAL A 8 11.31 -10.35 -12.74
C VAL A 8 12.60 -10.38 -13.53
N ARG A 9 13.54 -9.52 -13.15
CA ARG A 9 14.85 -9.38 -13.79
C ARG A 9 15.98 -9.53 -12.80
N LYS A 10 17.02 -10.27 -13.16
CA LYS A 10 18.26 -10.35 -12.40
C LYS A 10 19.13 -9.12 -12.67
N VAL A 11 19.49 -8.39 -11.62
CA VAL A 11 20.42 -7.24 -11.66
C VAL A 11 21.85 -7.69 -11.36
N SER A 12 21.99 -8.51 -10.30
CA SER A 12 23.27 -9.08 -9.88
C SER A 12 23.06 -10.48 -9.27
N ASP A 13 24.13 -11.09 -8.76
CA ASP A 13 24.02 -12.36 -8.05
C ASP A 13 23.20 -12.24 -6.74
N THR A 14 23.10 -11.03 -6.19
CA THR A 14 22.43 -10.74 -4.91
C THR A 14 21.23 -9.81 -5.04
N GLU A 15 20.89 -9.38 -6.25
CA GLU A 15 19.80 -8.41 -6.47
C GLU A 15 18.92 -8.80 -7.64
N TYR A 16 17.61 -8.75 -7.41
CA TYR A 16 16.56 -8.87 -8.42
C TYR A 16 15.58 -7.72 -8.29
N GLU A 17 14.92 -7.39 -9.39
CA GLU A 17 13.89 -6.37 -9.46
C GLU A 17 12.74 -6.85 -10.33
N GLY A 18 11.60 -6.20 -10.21
CA GLY A 18 10.47 -6.58 -11.03
C GLY A 18 9.22 -5.76 -10.76
N SER A 19 8.14 -6.19 -11.40
CA SER A 19 6.84 -5.58 -11.25
C SER A 19 5.73 -6.60 -11.36
N LYS A 20 4.56 -6.25 -10.85
CA LYS A 20 3.33 -6.98 -11.05
C LYS A 20 2.15 -6.03 -11.13
N LEU A 21 1.25 -6.29 -12.05
CA LEU A 21 -0.05 -5.64 -12.09
C LEU A 21 -1.00 -6.36 -11.12
N LEU A 22 -1.55 -5.63 -10.18
CA LEU A 22 -2.53 -6.09 -9.20
C LEU A 22 -3.85 -5.37 -9.42
N GLY A 23 -4.95 -5.97 -8.97
CA GLY A 23 -6.27 -5.37 -9.07
C GLY A 23 -7.35 -6.38 -9.38
N GLY A 24 -8.48 -5.90 -9.93
CA GLY A 24 -9.61 -6.73 -10.30
C GLY A 24 -10.30 -7.47 -9.14
N PHE A 25 -9.92 -7.18 -7.89
CA PHE A 25 -10.48 -7.83 -6.70
C PHE A 25 -11.73 -7.13 -6.17
N CYS A 26 -12.04 -5.93 -6.66
CA CYS A 26 -13.30 -5.27 -6.34
C CYS A 26 -14.36 -5.63 -7.38
N TYR A 27 -15.48 -6.17 -6.93
CA TYR A 27 -16.58 -6.59 -7.81
C TYR A 27 -17.16 -5.43 -8.62
N TYR A 28 -17.25 -4.25 -8.02
CA TYR A 28 -17.86 -3.06 -8.63
C TYR A 28 -16.93 -2.33 -9.60
N ASN A 29 -15.61 -2.42 -9.41
CA ASN A 29 -14.63 -1.88 -10.34
C ASN A 29 -13.58 -2.94 -10.70
N ARG A 30 -13.91 -3.81 -11.64
CA ARG A 30 -13.01 -4.86 -12.14
C ARG A 30 -11.84 -4.32 -12.95
N GLN A 31 -11.91 -3.09 -13.40
CA GLN A 31 -10.87 -2.42 -14.19
C GLN A 31 -9.88 -1.67 -13.30
N GLY A 32 -10.18 -1.50 -12.01
CA GLY A 32 -9.27 -0.91 -11.06
C GLY A 32 -8.04 -1.78 -10.89
N VAL A 33 -6.96 -1.42 -11.56
CA VAL A 33 -5.68 -2.11 -11.52
C VAL A 33 -4.57 -1.12 -11.19
N PHE A 34 -3.54 -1.59 -10.52
CA PHE A 34 -2.38 -0.78 -10.17
C PHE A 34 -1.10 -1.61 -10.24
N PRO A 35 0.02 -1.03 -10.68
CA PRO A 35 1.31 -1.70 -10.66
C PRO A 35 1.89 -1.69 -9.25
N ILE A 36 2.62 -2.75 -8.91
CA ILE A 36 3.58 -2.75 -7.81
C ILE A 36 4.95 -3.08 -8.39
N TYR A 37 5.94 -2.30 -8.01
CA TYR A 37 7.34 -2.47 -8.38
C TYR A 37 8.13 -2.86 -7.15
N PHE A 38 9.16 -3.68 -7.33
CA PHE A 38 9.99 -4.11 -6.22
C PHE A 38 11.46 -4.26 -6.59
N VAL A 39 12.30 -4.11 -5.60
CA VAL A 39 13.71 -4.49 -5.61
C VAL A 39 13.97 -5.38 -4.41
N ILE A 40 14.58 -6.53 -4.61
CA ILE A 40 14.95 -7.46 -3.54
C ILE A 40 16.46 -7.67 -3.55
N ARG A 41 17.08 -7.59 -2.37
CA ARG A 41 18.51 -7.84 -2.15
C ARG A 41 18.73 -8.87 -1.05
N VAL A 42 19.80 -9.64 -1.18
CA VAL A 42 20.29 -10.56 -0.16
C VAL A 42 21.72 -10.20 0.23
N ASP A 43 22.06 -10.36 1.51
CA ASP A 43 23.34 -9.96 2.07
C ASP A 43 24.52 -10.83 1.61
N LYS A 44 24.23 -12.08 1.24
CA LYS A 44 25.25 -13.06 0.82
C LYS A 44 24.97 -13.58 -0.57
N LYS A 45 26.04 -13.81 -1.32
CA LYS A 45 25.94 -14.47 -2.62
C LYS A 45 25.39 -15.89 -2.43
N PRO A 46 24.26 -16.24 -3.08
CA PRO A 46 23.69 -17.58 -3.00
C PRO A 46 24.56 -18.61 -3.74
N LEU A 47 24.48 -19.85 -3.32
CA LEU A 47 25.05 -20.97 -4.07
C LEU A 47 24.41 -21.08 -5.46
N GLN A 48 23.11 -20.89 -5.51
CA GLN A 48 22.30 -20.87 -6.72
C GLN A 48 21.18 -19.89 -6.59
N SER A 49 20.89 -19.17 -7.68
CA SER A 49 19.70 -18.32 -7.79
C SER A 49 19.10 -18.45 -9.18
N GLY A 50 17.83 -18.11 -9.31
CA GLY A 50 17.13 -18.18 -10.58
C GLY A 50 15.66 -17.89 -10.44
N TYR A 51 14.91 -18.36 -11.41
CA TYR A 51 13.48 -18.13 -11.50
C TYR A 51 12.72 -19.45 -11.33
N TRP A 52 11.51 -19.34 -10.81
CA TRP A 52 10.53 -20.40 -10.88
C TRP A 52 9.28 -19.90 -11.58
N LYS A 53 8.57 -20.81 -12.24
CA LYS A 53 7.28 -20.54 -12.87
C LYS A 53 6.35 -21.71 -12.57
N LYS A 54 5.14 -21.39 -12.12
CA LYS A 54 4.09 -22.40 -11.93
C LYS A 54 3.67 -22.95 -13.28
N GLN A 55 3.73 -24.27 -13.44
CA GLN A 55 3.25 -24.93 -14.64
C GLN A 55 1.74 -25.13 -14.53
N ARG A 56 1.00 -24.63 -15.52
CA ARG A 56 -0.42 -24.93 -15.66
C ARG A 56 -0.58 -26.20 -16.50
N PRO A 57 -1.62 -27.03 -16.24
CA PRO A 57 -1.92 -28.14 -17.11
C PRO A 57 -2.21 -27.64 -18.52
N MET A 58 -1.80 -28.41 -19.54
CA MET A 58 -2.18 -28.09 -20.92
C MET A 58 -3.68 -28.30 -21.08
N THR A 59 -4.34 -27.34 -21.75
CA THR A 59 -5.77 -27.47 -22.06
C THR A 59 -6.04 -28.75 -22.85
N GLY A 60 -6.96 -29.59 -22.39
CA GLY A 60 -7.32 -30.86 -23.02
C GLY A 60 -6.57 -32.11 -22.52
N VAL A 61 -5.67 -31.96 -21.55
CA VAL A 61 -5.09 -33.07 -20.81
C VAL A 61 -5.77 -33.14 -19.44
N GLU A 62 -6.52 -34.21 -19.17
CA GLU A 62 -7.01 -34.54 -17.84
C GLU A 62 -5.81 -34.93 -16.95
N ALA A 63 -5.14 -33.94 -16.40
CA ALA A 63 -4.25 -34.14 -15.29
C ALA A 63 -4.98 -33.71 -14.03
N GLU A 64 -4.97 -34.49 -12.98
CA GLU A 64 -5.34 -34.06 -11.65
C GLU A 64 -4.44 -32.89 -11.30
N TRP A 65 -4.99 -31.71 -11.42
CA TRP A 65 -4.33 -30.47 -11.03
C TRP A 65 -4.52 -30.28 -9.53
N ASP A 66 -3.43 -30.43 -8.79
CA ASP A 66 -3.39 -30.02 -7.39
C ASP A 66 -3.02 -28.54 -7.34
N PRO A 67 -3.96 -27.65 -7.00
CA PRO A 67 -3.69 -26.21 -6.89
C PRO A 67 -2.67 -25.87 -5.80
N ASP A 68 -2.54 -26.71 -4.77
CA ASP A 68 -1.65 -26.49 -3.64
C ASP A 68 -0.25 -27.06 -3.86
N ASN A 69 -0.12 -28.10 -4.71
CA ASN A 69 1.12 -28.77 -5.09
C ASN A 69 1.49 -28.57 -6.56
N GLY A 70 1.05 -27.49 -7.17
CA GLY A 70 1.37 -27.18 -8.56
C GLY A 70 2.86 -27.34 -8.86
N LYS A 71 3.22 -28.11 -9.86
CA LYS A 71 4.62 -28.36 -10.24
C LYS A 71 5.25 -27.05 -10.69
N TYR A 72 6.28 -26.61 -9.99
CA TYR A 72 7.10 -25.48 -10.39
C TYR A 72 8.26 -25.96 -11.26
N LYS A 73 8.50 -25.26 -12.36
CA LYS A 73 9.70 -25.43 -13.15
C LYS A 73 10.71 -24.38 -12.75
N ILE A 74 11.93 -24.83 -12.44
CA ILE A 74 13.06 -23.99 -12.03
C ILE A 74 13.91 -23.67 -13.23
N TYR A 75 14.29 -22.41 -13.40
CA TYR A 75 15.10 -21.91 -14.49
C TYR A 75 16.38 -21.27 -13.91
N THR A 76 17.51 -21.95 -14.11
CA THR A 76 18.81 -21.51 -13.63
C THR A 76 19.70 -20.94 -14.75
N ARG A 77 19.34 -21.25 -16.01
CA ARG A 77 20.10 -20.84 -17.20
C ARG A 77 19.54 -19.59 -17.88
N TYR A 78 18.30 -19.21 -17.61
CA TYR A 78 17.74 -17.96 -18.06
C TYR A 78 18.17 -16.87 -17.08
N THR A 79 19.00 -15.95 -17.55
CA THR A 79 19.77 -15.11 -16.64
C THR A 79 19.38 -13.66 -16.63
N LYS A 80 18.47 -13.22 -17.51
CA LYS A 80 18.15 -11.80 -17.58
C LYS A 80 16.76 -11.46 -17.05
N GLU A 81 15.73 -12.08 -17.58
CA GLU A 81 14.35 -11.69 -17.27
C GLU A 81 13.39 -12.86 -17.44
N MET A 82 12.34 -12.90 -16.64
CA MET A 82 11.20 -13.79 -16.79
C MET A 82 9.90 -13.02 -16.69
N SER A 83 8.94 -13.32 -17.56
CA SER A 83 7.58 -12.75 -17.52
C SER A 83 6.54 -13.84 -17.40
N GLY A 84 5.43 -13.53 -16.76
CA GLY A 84 4.29 -14.44 -16.60
C GLY A 84 3.43 -14.07 -15.39
N ASP A 85 2.43 -14.92 -15.09
CA ASP A 85 1.51 -14.67 -14.00
C ASP A 85 2.03 -15.21 -12.67
N ASP A 86 2.37 -16.49 -12.63
CA ASP A 86 2.84 -17.17 -11.43
C ASP A 86 4.35 -17.43 -11.56
N ILE A 87 5.13 -16.39 -11.31
CA ILE A 87 6.58 -16.42 -11.39
C ILE A 87 7.21 -15.84 -10.12
N GLY A 88 8.47 -16.18 -9.89
CA GLY A 88 9.22 -15.60 -8.81
C GLY A 88 10.70 -15.94 -8.89
N VAL A 89 11.44 -15.50 -7.90
CA VAL A 89 12.86 -15.76 -7.72
C VAL A 89 13.09 -16.74 -6.58
N PHE A 90 14.21 -17.43 -6.62
CA PHE A 90 14.70 -18.22 -5.51
C PHE A 90 16.18 -17.99 -5.29
N PHE A 91 16.58 -18.14 -4.03
CA PHE A 91 17.98 -18.13 -3.58
C PHE A 91 18.22 -19.41 -2.79
N SER A 92 19.29 -20.14 -3.11
CA SER A 92 19.68 -21.36 -2.42
C SER A 92 21.02 -21.15 -1.72
N TYR A 93 21.08 -21.56 -0.48
CA TYR A 93 22.28 -21.44 0.37
C TYR A 93 22.60 -22.79 1.01
N ASP A 94 23.89 -23.04 1.20
CA ASP A 94 24.38 -24.08 2.10
C ASP A 94 24.68 -23.43 3.44
N THR A 95 23.85 -23.69 4.44
CA THR A 95 23.88 -22.98 5.73
C THR A 95 24.21 -23.90 6.89
N LYS A 96 24.83 -23.34 7.92
CA LYS A 96 25.07 -24.02 9.21
C LYS A 96 23.95 -23.66 10.19
N PRO A 97 23.70 -24.49 11.22
CA PRO A 97 22.76 -24.14 12.28
C PRO A 97 23.07 -22.78 12.90
N GLY A 98 22.08 -21.89 12.96
CA GLY A 98 22.21 -20.53 13.49
C GLY A 98 22.75 -19.49 12.50
N GLU A 99 23.13 -19.88 11.29
CA GLU A 99 23.52 -18.91 10.26
C GLU A 99 22.32 -18.11 9.77
N GLN A 100 22.48 -16.78 9.68
CA GLN A 100 21.46 -15.86 9.25
C GLN A 100 21.72 -15.37 7.83
N ILE A 101 20.67 -15.32 7.03
CA ILE A 101 20.65 -14.66 5.72
C ILE A 101 19.68 -13.49 5.82
N GLN A 102 20.16 -12.28 5.54
CA GLN A 102 19.33 -11.09 5.55
C GLN A 102 18.79 -10.80 4.14
N VAL A 103 17.53 -10.43 4.10
CA VAL A 103 16.83 -10.04 2.86
C VAL A 103 16.27 -8.64 3.07
N GLN A 104 16.45 -7.77 2.10
CA GLN A 104 15.84 -6.45 2.01
C GLN A 104 14.91 -6.38 0.81
N MET A 105 13.78 -5.68 0.96
CA MET A 105 12.89 -5.42 -0.15
C MET A 105 12.38 -3.98 -0.09
N GLY A 106 12.54 -3.26 -1.20
CA GLY A 106 11.90 -1.98 -1.46
C GLY A 106 10.72 -2.16 -2.40
N VAL A 107 9.67 -1.41 -2.18
CA VAL A 107 8.47 -1.41 -3.02
C VAL A 107 8.11 0.01 -3.43
N SER A 108 7.40 0.14 -4.56
CA SER A 108 6.84 1.40 -5.05
C SER A 108 5.62 1.12 -5.91
N PHE A 109 4.72 2.11 -5.99
CA PHE A 109 3.61 2.11 -6.95
C PHE A 109 3.91 2.97 -8.18
N VAL A 110 5.13 3.52 -8.30
CA VAL A 110 5.56 4.44 -9.35
C VAL A 110 6.49 3.76 -10.35
N SER A 111 7.62 3.20 -9.87
CA SER A 111 8.60 2.56 -10.73
C SER A 111 9.59 1.66 -9.96
N ILE A 112 10.35 0.84 -10.70
CA ILE A 112 11.48 0.07 -10.12
C ILE A 112 12.56 1.01 -9.57
N GLU A 113 12.79 2.13 -10.24
CA GLU A 113 13.78 3.12 -9.81
C GLU A 113 13.41 3.72 -8.44
N THR A 114 12.16 4.11 -8.25
CA THR A 114 11.69 4.64 -6.98
C THR A 114 11.58 3.57 -5.90
N ALA A 115 11.26 2.31 -6.24
CA ALA A 115 11.36 1.19 -5.31
C ALA A 115 12.80 1.01 -4.76
N ARG A 116 13.79 1.22 -5.61
CA ARG A 116 15.23 1.22 -5.23
C ARG A 116 15.56 2.40 -4.32
N GLN A 117 15.09 3.60 -4.67
CA GLN A 117 15.29 4.81 -3.85
C GLN A 117 14.67 4.65 -2.46
N ASN A 118 13.47 4.09 -2.37
CA ASN A 118 12.82 3.77 -1.10
C ASN A 118 13.69 2.83 -0.27
N LEU A 119 14.15 1.72 -0.87
CA LEU A 119 15.02 0.76 -0.20
C LEU A 119 16.32 1.40 0.32
N ASP A 120 17.01 2.16 -0.53
CA ASP A 120 18.29 2.78 -0.20
C ASP A 120 18.15 3.88 0.86
N SER A 121 16.99 4.56 0.91
CA SER A 121 16.71 5.60 1.90
C SER A 121 16.30 5.02 3.26
N GLU A 122 15.44 4.02 3.27
CA GLU A 122 14.83 3.50 4.49
C GLU A 122 15.64 2.38 5.15
N GLN A 123 16.42 1.63 4.38
CA GLN A 123 17.19 0.48 4.86
C GLN A 123 18.65 0.58 4.40
N GLN A 124 19.42 1.39 5.07
CA GLN A 124 20.85 1.59 4.75
C GLN A 124 21.69 0.38 5.18
N GLY A 125 21.88 -0.56 4.25
CA GLY A 125 22.61 -1.82 4.48
C GLY A 125 21.78 -2.85 5.28
N PHE A 126 22.36 -4.03 5.42
CA PHE A 126 21.73 -5.17 6.10
C PHE A 126 21.84 -5.05 7.62
N GLN A 127 20.91 -4.35 8.26
CA GLN A 127 20.91 -4.02 9.68
C GLN A 127 19.55 -4.36 10.31
N PHE A 128 19.17 -5.63 10.27
CA PHE A 128 17.84 -6.08 10.72
C PHE A 128 17.48 -5.59 12.14
N ASP A 129 18.39 -5.74 13.10
CA ASP A 129 18.14 -5.35 14.50
C ASP A 129 17.92 -3.83 14.63
N LYS A 130 18.66 -3.04 13.84
CA LYS A 130 18.47 -1.58 13.79
C LYS A 130 17.09 -1.22 13.23
N VAL A 131 16.68 -1.84 12.14
CA VAL A 131 15.35 -1.61 11.54
C VAL A 131 14.24 -1.98 12.53
N CYS A 132 14.37 -3.09 13.25
CA CYS A 132 13.43 -3.48 14.31
C CYS A 132 13.36 -2.45 15.44
N LEU A 133 14.51 -1.93 15.87
CA LEU A 133 14.58 -0.92 16.93
C LEU A 133 13.96 0.40 16.48
N ASP A 134 14.30 0.85 15.28
CA ASP A 134 13.77 2.10 14.70
C ASP A 134 12.24 2.03 14.52
N ALA A 135 11.71 0.91 14.01
CA ALA A 135 10.28 0.68 13.90
C ALA A 135 9.59 0.69 15.28
N ARG A 136 10.19 0.02 16.27
CA ARG A 136 9.67 0.03 17.65
C ARG A 136 9.61 1.43 18.23
N ASN A 137 10.65 2.23 18.03
CA ASN A 137 10.70 3.61 18.52
C ASN A 137 9.62 4.47 17.85
N GLN A 138 9.47 4.37 16.53
CA GLN A 138 8.43 5.12 15.80
C GLN A 138 7.01 4.74 16.29
N TRP A 139 6.74 3.47 16.53
CA TRP A 139 5.47 3.04 17.09
C TRP A 139 5.27 3.53 18.53
N ASN A 140 6.30 3.49 19.36
CA ASN A 140 6.23 4.03 20.71
C ASN A 140 5.93 5.54 20.70
N ASP A 141 6.56 6.32 19.83
CA ASP A 141 6.34 7.76 19.70
C ASP A 141 4.88 8.08 19.31
N ILE A 142 4.27 7.23 18.49
CA ILE A 142 2.87 7.39 18.10
C ILE A 142 1.94 6.99 19.27
N LEU A 143 2.14 5.79 19.82
CA LEU A 143 1.21 5.21 20.79
C LEU A 143 1.29 5.92 22.16
N SER A 144 2.47 6.41 22.55
CA SER A 144 2.68 7.11 23.84
C SER A 144 2.07 8.51 23.91
N ARG A 145 1.47 9.00 22.82
CA ARG A 145 0.68 10.25 22.89
C ARG A 145 -0.57 10.13 23.75
N ILE A 146 -1.01 8.91 24.01
CA ILE A 146 -2.13 8.62 24.89
C ILE A 146 -1.64 7.65 25.96
N GLU A 147 -1.53 8.15 27.17
CA GLU A 147 -1.17 7.35 28.34
C GLU A 147 -2.43 6.94 29.10
N VAL A 148 -2.54 5.66 29.42
CA VAL A 148 -3.69 5.12 30.14
C VAL A 148 -3.23 4.57 31.48
N GLU A 149 -3.82 5.08 32.54
CA GLU A 149 -3.59 4.63 33.92
C GLU A 149 -4.75 3.78 34.44
N GLY A 150 -4.45 2.91 35.40
CA GLY A 150 -5.45 1.99 35.98
C GLY A 150 -5.76 0.80 35.08
N GLY A 151 -6.78 0.03 35.46
CA GLY A 151 -7.15 -1.19 34.75
C GLY A 151 -6.15 -2.35 34.90
N SER A 152 -6.48 -3.50 34.33
CA SER A 152 -5.59 -4.65 34.26
C SER A 152 -4.61 -4.53 33.06
N ASP A 153 -3.54 -5.33 33.06
CA ASP A 153 -2.61 -5.40 31.92
C ASP A 153 -3.30 -5.90 30.65
N GLU A 154 -4.29 -6.78 30.77
CA GLU A 154 -5.11 -7.22 29.66
C GLU A 154 -5.91 -6.04 29.04
N GLN A 155 -6.54 -5.22 29.87
CA GLN A 155 -7.28 -4.04 29.40
C GLN A 155 -6.37 -3.03 28.71
N LYS A 156 -5.17 -2.80 29.24
CA LYS A 156 -4.17 -1.94 28.57
C LYS A 156 -3.69 -2.54 27.25
N THR A 157 -3.47 -3.84 27.20
CA THR A 157 -3.11 -4.54 25.95
C THR A 157 -4.20 -4.38 24.89
N ILE A 158 -5.48 -4.56 25.25
CA ILE A 158 -6.61 -4.37 24.34
C ILE A 158 -6.66 -2.92 23.83
N PHE A 159 -6.49 -1.94 24.74
CA PHE A 159 -6.51 -0.52 24.38
C PHE A 159 -5.41 -0.17 23.38
N TYR A 160 -4.15 -0.51 23.68
CA TYR A 160 -3.03 -0.17 22.80
C TYR A 160 -3.04 -0.98 21.49
N THR A 161 -3.56 -2.19 21.49
CA THR A 161 -3.78 -2.97 20.28
C THR A 161 -4.84 -2.29 19.39
N ALA A 162 -5.93 -1.83 19.96
CA ALA A 162 -6.95 -1.09 19.22
C ALA A 162 -6.40 0.24 18.68
N LEU A 163 -5.63 0.97 19.48
CA LEU A 163 -4.96 2.20 19.05
C LEU A 163 -3.99 1.95 17.90
N TYR A 164 -3.18 0.89 17.97
CA TYR A 164 -2.29 0.46 16.89
C TYR A 164 -3.06 0.19 15.59
N HIS A 165 -4.18 -0.54 15.67
CA HIS A 165 -4.98 -0.86 14.50
C HIS A 165 -5.54 0.36 13.78
N MET A 166 -5.79 1.47 14.47
CA MET A 166 -6.25 2.71 13.85
C MET A 166 -5.25 3.34 12.87
N PHE A 167 -3.96 2.95 12.96
CA PHE A 167 -2.89 3.46 12.08
C PHE A 167 -2.52 2.53 10.93
N ILE A 168 -3.17 1.37 10.80
CA ILE A 168 -2.87 0.43 9.72
C ILE A 168 -3.41 0.97 8.39
N HIS A 169 -4.60 1.58 8.42
CA HIS A 169 -5.25 2.22 7.26
C HIS A 169 -5.93 3.53 7.67
N PRO A 170 -5.90 4.57 6.82
CA PRO A 170 -5.17 4.70 5.55
C PRO A 170 -3.65 4.63 5.74
N ASN A 171 -2.93 4.19 4.71
CA ASN A 171 -1.48 4.11 4.72
C ASN A 171 -0.86 5.06 3.66
N ILE A 172 0.43 5.33 3.78
CA ILE A 172 1.16 6.23 2.87
C ILE A 172 1.33 5.58 1.50
N LEU A 173 1.10 6.36 0.45
CA LEU A 173 1.20 5.93 -0.95
C LEU A 173 2.46 6.47 -1.64
N GLN A 174 2.90 7.69 -1.30
CA GLN A 174 4.05 8.29 -1.98
C GLN A 174 5.36 7.59 -1.65
N ASP A 175 6.27 7.63 -2.62
CA ASP A 175 7.66 7.25 -2.47
C ASP A 175 8.46 8.32 -1.68
N VAL A 176 9.67 8.00 -1.26
CA VAL A 176 10.54 8.90 -0.47
C VAL A 176 10.87 10.23 -1.18
N ASN A 177 10.76 10.27 -2.50
CA ASN A 177 10.92 11.49 -3.30
C ASN A 177 9.60 12.28 -3.46
N GLY A 178 8.51 11.83 -2.83
CA GLY A 178 7.19 12.44 -2.89
C GLY A 178 6.36 12.05 -4.11
N GLN A 179 6.85 11.20 -5.00
CA GLN A 179 6.09 10.76 -6.17
C GLN A 179 4.99 9.75 -5.79
N TYR A 180 3.85 9.82 -6.48
CA TYR A 180 2.73 8.91 -6.30
C TYR A 180 1.88 8.81 -7.58
N PRO A 181 1.15 7.70 -7.81
CA PRO A 181 0.18 7.60 -8.89
C PRO A 181 -1.08 8.45 -8.58
N ALA A 182 -1.49 9.28 -9.55
CA ALA A 182 -2.69 10.10 -9.42
C ALA A 182 -3.97 9.27 -9.43
N MET A 183 -5.04 9.82 -8.83
CA MET A 183 -6.35 9.20 -8.79
C MET A 183 -6.93 9.01 -10.20
N GLU A 184 -7.37 7.77 -10.51
CA GLU A 184 -7.98 7.37 -11.79
C GLU A 184 -7.21 7.84 -13.03
N SER A 185 -5.86 7.79 -12.96
CA SER A 185 -5.00 8.32 -14.02
C SER A 185 -3.64 7.61 -14.05
N ASP A 186 -3.05 7.52 -15.25
CA ASP A 186 -1.68 7.03 -15.44
C ASP A 186 -0.59 8.07 -15.11
N LYS A 187 -0.99 9.25 -14.61
CA LYS A 187 -0.05 10.32 -14.29
C LYS A 187 0.65 10.04 -12.97
N ILE A 188 1.94 10.34 -12.93
CA ILE A 188 2.70 10.39 -11.68
C ILE A 188 2.81 11.85 -11.26
N LEU A 189 2.39 12.13 -10.05
CA LEU A 189 2.45 13.45 -9.42
C LEU A 189 3.41 13.45 -8.26
N THR A 190 3.63 14.63 -7.67
CA THR A 190 4.53 14.80 -6.50
C THR A 190 3.79 15.60 -5.43
N THR A 191 3.86 15.12 -4.20
CA THR A 191 3.30 15.78 -3.02
C THR A 191 4.37 16.39 -2.12
N ARG A 192 3.93 17.32 -1.23
CA ARG A 192 4.74 17.90 -0.14
C ARG A 192 4.19 17.55 1.24
N HIS A 193 3.10 16.80 1.30
CA HIS A 193 2.48 16.29 2.52
C HIS A 193 2.38 14.76 2.42
N ASP A 194 2.03 14.09 3.49
CA ASP A 194 1.77 12.65 3.47
C ASP A 194 0.54 12.36 2.59
N ARG A 195 0.77 11.71 1.44
CA ARG A 195 -0.29 11.24 0.55
C ARG A 195 -0.77 9.86 1.00
N TYR A 196 -2.01 9.79 1.42
CA TYR A 196 -2.61 8.55 1.90
C TYR A 196 -3.37 7.79 0.82
N THR A 197 -3.58 6.49 1.04
CA THR A 197 -4.37 5.56 0.22
C THR A 197 -5.08 4.55 1.12
N VAL A 198 -5.94 3.73 0.52
CA VAL A 198 -6.79 2.73 1.20
C VAL A 198 -7.75 3.42 2.16
N PHE A 199 -8.59 4.29 1.58
CA PHE A 199 -9.61 5.00 2.32
C PHE A 199 -10.92 4.21 2.37
N SER A 200 -11.13 3.43 3.43
CA SER A 200 -12.44 2.85 3.78
C SER A 200 -13.29 3.90 4.50
N LEU A 201 -13.64 4.96 3.80
CA LEU A 201 -14.28 6.14 4.41
C LEU A 201 -15.63 5.82 5.04
N TRP A 202 -16.37 4.85 4.48
CA TRP A 202 -17.65 4.40 5.03
C TRP A 202 -17.54 3.90 6.48
N ASP A 203 -16.39 3.30 6.81
CA ASP A 203 -16.07 2.83 8.17
C ASP A 203 -15.43 3.94 9.01
N THR A 204 -14.41 4.62 8.46
CA THR A 204 -13.49 5.46 9.23
C THR A 204 -14.05 6.85 9.56
N PHE A 205 -15.02 7.37 8.80
CA PHE A 205 -15.63 8.68 9.10
C PHE A 205 -16.31 8.72 10.46
N ARG A 206 -16.77 7.58 10.98
CA ARG A 206 -17.56 7.48 12.19
C ARG A 206 -16.79 7.82 13.46
N ASN A 207 -15.55 7.33 13.57
CA ASN A 207 -14.74 7.49 14.79
C ASN A 207 -13.25 7.67 14.54
N VAL A 208 -12.64 7.06 13.53
CA VAL A 208 -11.20 7.15 13.27
C VAL A 208 -10.80 8.59 12.96
N HIS A 209 -11.45 9.25 11.99
CA HIS A 209 -11.15 10.64 11.62
C HIS A 209 -11.49 11.64 12.71
N PRO A 210 -12.65 11.55 13.42
CA PRO A 210 -12.90 12.34 14.62
C PRO A 210 -11.83 12.18 15.69
N PHE A 211 -11.34 10.98 15.93
CA PHE A 211 -10.27 10.71 16.87
C PHE A 211 -8.93 11.33 16.42
N PHE A 212 -8.58 11.17 15.15
CA PHE A 212 -7.37 11.80 14.60
C PHE A 212 -7.42 13.32 14.65
N THR A 213 -8.59 13.91 14.44
CA THR A 213 -8.79 15.37 14.61
C THR A 213 -8.41 15.83 16.01
N LEU A 214 -8.70 15.02 17.03
CA LEU A 214 -8.39 15.33 18.43
C LEU A 214 -6.92 15.02 18.79
N ALA A 215 -6.46 13.80 18.50
CA ALA A 215 -5.20 13.29 19.03
C ALA A 215 -4.01 13.43 18.06
N TYR A 216 -4.27 13.42 16.74
CA TYR A 216 -3.24 13.45 15.68
C TYR A 216 -3.60 14.44 14.56
N PRO A 217 -3.79 15.73 14.89
CA PRO A 217 -4.36 16.73 13.97
C PRO A 217 -3.58 16.88 12.66
N GLN A 218 -2.25 16.74 12.67
CA GLN A 218 -1.48 16.86 11.44
C GLN A 218 -1.78 15.69 10.48
N LYS A 219 -1.86 14.46 10.99
CA LYS A 219 -2.22 13.30 10.16
C LYS A 219 -3.62 13.45 9.56
N GLN A 220 -4.57 13.98 10.34
CA GLN A 220 -5.91 14.28 9.84
C GLN A 220 -5.89 15.33 8.73
N LEU A 221 -5.10 16.39 8.87
CA LEU A 221 -4.96 17.43 7.84
C LEU A 221 -4.33 16.88 6.55
N ASP A 222 -3.35 16.00 6.65
CA ASP A 222 -2.73 15.36 5.48
C ASP A 222 -3.71 14.41 4.77
N MET A 223 -4.56 13.68 5.51
CA MET A 223 -5.64 12.86 4.96
C MET A 223 -6.70 13.73 4.26
N VAL A 224 -7.11 14.84 4.88
CA VAL A 224 -8.03 15.82 4.29
C VAL A 224 -7.46 16.40 3.00
N GLN A 225 -6.19 16.82 3.01
CA GLN A 225 -5.52 17.34 1.83
C GLN A 225 -5.45 16.28 0.72
N THR A 226 -5.19 15.03 1.09
CA THR A 226 -5.22 13.90 0.15
C THR A 226 -6.57 13.76 -0.56
N LEU A 227 -7.70 13.86 0.17
CA LEU A 227 -9.03 13.78 -0.46
C LEU A 227 -9.30 14.96 -1.40
N ILE A 228 -8.84 16.17 -1.05
CA ILE A 228 -8.95 17.36 -1.88
C ILE A 228 -8.09 17.20 -3.16
N ASP A 229 -6.91 16.65 -3.04
CA ASP A 229 -6.05 16.39 -4.19
C ASP A 229 -6.68 15.32 -5.12
N MET A 230 -7.25 14.25 -4.57
CA MET A 230 -8.00 13.25 -5.36
C MET A 230 -9.16 13.90 -6.12
N TYR A 231 -9.88 14.82 -5.49
CA TYR A 231 -10.93 15.60 -6.18
C TYR A 231 -10.35 16.43 -7.34
N LYS A 232 -9.23 17.11 -7.15
CA LYS A 232 -8.57 17.90 -8.21
C LYS A 232 -8.03 17.02 -9.36
N GLU A 233 -7.62 15.79 -9.06
CA GLU A 233 -7.07 14.85 -10.01
C GLU A 233 -8.14 14.17 -10.86
N TRP A 234 -9.26 13.80 -10.27
CA TRP A 234 -10.31 12.98 -10.87
C TRP A 234 -11.67 13.70 -11.06
N GLY A 235 -11.93 14.76 -10.30
CA GLY A 235 -13.20 15.50 -10.32
C GLY A 235 -14.24 15.03 -9.32
N TRP A 236 -13.97 13.98 -8.54
CA TRP A 236 -14.83 13.44 -7.51
C TRP A 236 -14.08 13.20 -6.20
N LEU A 237 -14.76 13.37 -5.07
CA LEU A 237 -14.26 12.85 -3.80
C LEU A 237 -14.44 11.33 -3.76
N PRO A 238 -13.45 10.56 -3.28
CA PRO A 238 -13.55 9.11 -3.26
C PRO A 238 -14.58 8.64 -2.23
N ARG A 239 -15.17 7.48 -2.52
CA ARG A 239 -16.03 6.75 -1.59
C ARG A 239 -15.25 5.68 -0.85
N TRP A 240 -14.51 4.87 -1.59
CA TRP A 240 -13.67 3.80 -1.10
C TRP A 240 -12.44 3.63 -2.01
N GLU A 241 -11.45 4.47 -1.81
CA GLU A 241 -10.26 4.52 -2.67
C GLU A 241 -9.26 3.41 -2.32
N LEU A 242 -8.59 2.88 -3.34
CA LEU A 242 -7.58 1.84 -3.24
C LEU A 242 -6.46 2.03 -4.26
N TYR A 243 -5.30 2.47 -3.80
CA TYR A 243 -4.10 2.71 -4.60
C TYR A 243 -4.36 3.52 -5.87
N GLY A 244 -5.03 4.66 -5.71
CA GLY A 244 -5.36 5.58 -6.80
C GLY A 244 -6.57 5.18 -7.64
N ASN A 245 -7.34 4.17 -7.23
CA ASN A 245 -8.55 3.74 -7.93
C ASN A 245 -9.78 3.83 -7.02
N GLU A 246 -10.90 4.29 -7.55
CA GLU A 246 -12.19 4.22 -6.86
C GLU A 246 -12.79 2.82 -7.02
N THR A 247 -13.13 2.17 -5.92
CA THR A 247 -13.70 0.82 -5.95
C THR A 247 -15.21 0.80 -6.14
N LEU A 248 -15.88 1.93 -5.96
CA LEU A 248 -17.34 2.10 -5.96
C LEU A 248 -18.05 1.21 -4.92
N THR A 249 -17.30 0.74 -3.93
CA THR A 249 -17.82 -0.10 -2.85
C THR A 249 -18.53 0.76 -1.80
N MET A 250 -19.54 0.19 -1.15
CA MET A 250 -20.37 0.84 -0.14
C MET A 250 -21.26 1.96 -0.71
N SER A 251 -22.06 2.58 0.14
CA SER A 251 -23.03 3.62 -0.23
C SER A 251 -22.75 4.93 0.49
N GLY A 252 -23.40 6.00 0.04
CA GLY A 252 -23.28 7.33 0.64
C GLY A 252 -22.06 8.11 0.15
N ASP A 253 -21.80 9.23 0.81
CA ASP A 253 -20.75 10.16 0.52
C ASP A 253 -19.95 10.53 1.80
N PRO A 254 -19.20 9.58 2.34
CA PRO A 254 -18.54 9.74 3.63
C PRO A 254 -17.38 10.74 3.62
N ALA A 255 -16.78 11.03 2.46
CA ALA A 255 -15.70 12.01 2.33
C ALA A 255 -16.16 13.41 2.75
N ILE A 256 -17.35 13.84 2.30
CA ILE A 256 -17.92 15.14 2.69
C ILE A 256 -18.12 15.22 4.20
N ILE A 257 -18.63 14.14 4.80
CA ILE A 257 -18.88 14.08 6.25
C ILE A 257 -17.56 14.26 7.00
N MET A 258 -16.50 13.55 6.57
CA MET A 258 -15.17 13.66 7.16
C MET A 258 -14.60 15.08 7.06
N LEU A 259 -14.70 15.72 5.88
CA LEU A 259 -14.23 17.09 5.65
C LEU A 259 -14.99 18.10 6.52
N ALA A 260 -16.33 18.00 6.56
CA ALA A 260 -17.18 18.88 7.35
C ALA A 260 -16.94 18.72 8.87
N ASP A 261 -16.85 17.48 9.36
CA ASP A 261 -16.57 17.20 10.77
C ASP A 261 -15.19 17.74 11.18
N THR A 262 -14.17 17.57 10.35
CA THR A 262 -12.83 18.10 10.59
C THR A 262 -12.85 19.63 10.71
N TRP A 263 -13.57 20.31 9.81
CA TRP A 263 -13.73 21.77 9.84
C TRP A 263 -14.48 22.25 11.09
N LEU A 264 -15.59 21.61 11.41
CA LEU A 264 -16.42 21.95 12.57
C LEU A 264 -15.69 21.75 13.91
N ARG A 265 -14.79 20.78 13.98
CA ARG A 265 -13.92 20.54 15.14
C ARG A 265 -12.75 21.52 15.24
N GLY A 266 -12.61 22.45 14.29
CA GLY A 266 -11.66 23.56 14.36
C GLY A 266 -10.37 23.37 13.58
N LEU A 267 -10.14 22.26 12.90
CA LEU A 267 -9.03 22.09 11.98
C LEU A 267 -9.36 22.71 10.62
N LYS A 268 -8.98 23.98 10.43
CA LYS A 268 -9.39 24.80 9.27
C LYS A 268 -8.25 25.06 8.28
N LYS A 269 -7.11 24.38 8.41
CA LYS A 269 -5.93 24.61 7.55
C LYS A 269 -5.98 23.74 6.28
N PHE A 270 -7.06 23.85 5.51
CA PHE A 270 -7.20 23.20 4.20
C PHE A 270 -8.14 24.03 3.29
N ASP A 271 -8.14 23.71 2.00
CA ASP A 271 -8.94 24.37 0.98
C ASP A 271 -10.43 23.94 1.07
N ALA A 272 -11.15 24.61 1.97
CA ALA A 272 -12.57 24.32 2.21
C ALA A 272 -13.46 24.76 1.04
N GLU A 273 -13.07 25.74 0.24
CA GLU A 273 -13.84 26.18 -0.92
C GLU A 273 -13.90 25.08 -1.99
N THR A 274 -12.74 24.43 -2.27
CA THR A 274 -12.70 23.27 -3.15
C THR A 274 -13.55 22.12 -2.61
N ALA A 275 -13.52 21.85 -1.31
CA ALA A 275 -14.34 20.82 -0.69
C ALA A 275 -15.85 21.10 -0.81
N VAL A 276 -16.27 22.37 -0.68
CA VAL A 276 -17.68 22.80 -0.83
C VAL A 276 -18.12 22.79 -2.29
N SER A 277 -17.24 23.12 -3.24
CA SER A 277 -17.59 23.13 -4.67
C SER A 277 -18.05 21.74 -5.15
N TYR A 278 -17.46 20.68 -4.63
CA TYR A 278 -17.90 19.30 -4.88
C TYR A 278 -19.36 19.05 -4.45
N THR A 279 -19.74 19.57 -3.27
CA THR A 279 -21.11 19.42 -2.74
C THR A 279 -22.15 20.06 -3.65
N HIS A 280 -21.84 21.20 -4.23
CA HIS A 280 -22.72 21.91 -5.18
C HIS A 280 -22.89 21.14 -6.50
N LEU A 281 -21.81 20.60 -7.05
CA LEU A 281 -21.86 19.78 -8.26
C LEU A 281 -22.77 18.57 -8.06
N ARG A 282 -22.66 17.88 -6.94
CA ARG A 282 -23.43 16.67 -6.65
C ARG A 282 -24.92 16.95 -6.41
N ALA A 283 -25.28 18.08 -5.82
CA ALA A 283 -26.66 18.48 -5.64
C ALA A 283 -27.38 18.68 -7.00
N HIS A 284 -26.68 19.17 -8.01
CA HIS A 284 -27.22 19.33 -9.37
C HIS A 284 -27.35 18.00 -10.13
N GLU A 285 -26.49 17.03 -9.89
CA GLU A 285 -26.58 15.72 -10.57
C GLU A 285 -27.70 14.82 -10.05
N THR A 286 -28.07 14.95 -8.79
CA THR A 286 -29.21 14.21 -8.24
C THR A 286 -30.57 14.67 -8.78
N GLU A 287 -30.66 15.90 -9.31
CA GLU A 287 -31.87 16.38 -9.98
C GLU A 287 -32.02 15.87 -11.43
N LEU A 288 -30.96 15.41 -12.05
CA LEU A 288 -30.97 14.92 -13.44
C LEU A 288 -31.16 13.40 -13.57
N HIS A 289 -31.15 12.66 -12.46
CA HIS A 289 -31.26 11.19 -12.41
C HIS A 289 -32.44 10.69 -11.59
N LEU A 290 -33.39 11.56 -11.23
CA LEU A 290 -34.72 11.24 -10.71
C LEU A 290 -35.76 11.43 -11.83
#